data_e0f0f7b5739a4ca2c4f6587c2af75d5d
#
_entry.id   e0f0f7b5739a4ca2c4f6587c2af75d5d
#
_cell.length_a   1.000
_cell.length_b   1.000
_cell.length_c   1.000
_cell.angle_alpha   90.00
_cell.angle_beta   90.00
_cell.angle_gamma   90.00
#
_symmetry.space_group_name_H-M   'P 1'
#
loop_
_entity.id
_entity.type
_entity.pdbx_description
1 polymer ?
#
loop_
_entity_poly.entity_id
_entity_poly.type
_entity_poly.pdbx_seq_one_letter_code
_entity_poly.pdbx_strand_id
1 'polypeptide(L)'
;MSMLLTKRLARSLWRTKLRLFAVVLMVTIGVFAGIAFGAYAITTTTLYDDIYEDNEQGVNLPDVWVENNAGNWNATTSETLCEEIRSQWSSSTLELDQCEPRLRSNGQFFSTDADIGMIPAVWHGIDEGEVDKVWIPDHDCCSGRLAAAADEIVIDQHAVEALQLKLGDTIRISAGAGFALNYTIVGIGFHSNHLFFTIGDDIVPAQPGTFVTGYMTAEGLENLGNFSSGESNLLLIDVVGTPDSQSPEESGLNELKTSISTIVSETDDSAMSVFDRTGMYSVEILRADAEGAQKTYPVVTGMLAVVAGITIFLSLQRLIQSQAKEIAVLRTLGVKRKSIMP
;
A
#
# COMPACT_ATOMS: atom_id res chain seq x y z
N MET A 1 53.89 29.52 15.03
CA MET A 1 54.32 28.19 14.53
C MET A 1 53.20 27.32 13.98
N SER A 2 51.94 27.49 14.45
CA SER A 2 50.79 26.72 13.97
C SER A 2 50.39 27.03 12.49
N MET A 3 50.48 28.27 12.08
CA MET A 3 50.07 28.77 10.75
C MET A 3 50.90 28.20 9.58
N LEU A 4 52.18 27.91 9.80
CA LEU A 4 53.05 27.28 8.80
C LEU A 4 52.77 25.77 8.66
N LEU A 5 52.43 25.11 9.76
CA LEU A 5 52.06 23.70 9.78
C LEU A 5 50.73 23.48 9.08
N THR A 6 49.72 24.31 9.34
CA THR A 6 48.40 24.25 8.65
C THR A 6 48.51 24.51 7.15
N LYS A 7 49.37 25.47 6.73
CA LYS A 7 49.63 25.77 5.31
C LYS A 7 50.33 24.61 4.58
N ARG A 8 51.20 23.90 5.29
CA ARG A 8 51.91 22.72 4.78
C ARG A 8 51.01 21.51 4.67
N LEU A 9 50.13 21.31 5.68
CA LEU A 9 49.09 20.28 5.70
C LEU A 9 48.10 20.49 4.55
N ALA A 10 47.61 21.73 4.35
CA ALA A 10 46.72 22.08 3.25
C ALA A 10 47.38 21.79 1.88
N ARG A 11 48.67 22.07 1.71
CA ARG A 11 49.40 21.79 0.46
C ARG A 11 49.60 20.29 0.21
N SER A 12 49.83 19.51 1.29
CA SER A 12 49.94 18.04 1.23
C SER A 12 48.56 17.43 0.85
N LEU A 13 47.50 17.88 1.49
CA LEU A 13 46.12 17.46 1.16
C LEU A 13 45.75 17.83 -0.30
N TRP A 14 46.17 18.99 -0.80
CA TRP A 14 45.93 19.40 -2.19
C TRP A 14 46.67 18.48 -3.20
N ARG A 15 47.82 17.93 -2.86
CA ARG A 15 48.52 16.95 -3.71
C ARG A 15 47.80 15.59 -3.76
N THR A 16 47.01 15.24 -2.74
CA THR A 16 46.23 13.98 -2.66
C THR A 16 44.75 14.17 -2.88
N LYS A 17 44.35 15.35 -3.43
CA LYS A 17 42.95 15.76 -3.61
C LYS A 17 42.04 14.72 -4.28
N LEU A 18 42.54 14.04 -5.32
CA LEU A 18 41.74 13.00 -6.03
C LEU A 18 41.44 11.80 -5.12
N ARG A 19 42.42 11.40 -4.29
CA ARG A 19 42.22 10.28 -3.35
C ARG A 19 41.25 10.68 -2.24
N LEU A 20 41.44 11.87 -1.67
CA LEU A 20 40.57 12.41 -0.63
C LEU A 20 39.15 12.56 -1.16
N PHE A 21 38.99 13.08 -2.38
CA PHE A 21 37.70 13.18 -3.05
C PHE A 21 37.04 11.81 -3.23
N ALA A 22 37.78 10.79 -3.68
CA ALA A 22 37.26 9.43 -3.85
C ALA A 22 36.77 8.84 -2.52
N VAL A 23 37.49 9.06 -1.41
CA VAL A 23 37.07 8.59 -0.09
C VAL A 23 35.80 9.32 0.39
N VAL A 24 35.77 10.66 0.25
CA VAL A 24 34.60 11.45 0.60
C VAL A 24 33.41 11.02 -0.23
N LEU A 25 33.59 10.83 -1.54
CA LEU A 25 32.53 10.40 -2.44
C LEU A 25 31.96 9.03 -2.03
N MET A 26 32.84 8.04 -1.72
CA MET A 26 32.39 6.71 -1.26
C MET A 26 31.61 6.79 0.06
N VAL A 27 32.09 7.57 1.02
CA VAL A 27 31.38 7.77 2.29
C VAL A 27 30.05 8.45 2.07
N THR A 28 30.02 9.49 1.23
CA THR A 28 28.77 10.20 0.90
C THR A 28 27.75 9.26 0.24
N ILE A 29 28.18 8.43 -0.73
CA ILE A 29 27.28 7.45 -1.39
C ILE A 29 26.77 6.42 -0.36
N GLY A 30 27.64 5.92 0.52
CA GLY A 30 27.27 4.96 1.56
C GLY A 30 26.25 5.54 2.55
N VAL A 31 26.46 6.76 3.01
CA VAL A 31 25.54 7.46 3.92
C VAL A 31 24.23 7.76 3.22
N PHE A 32 24.30 8.27 1.99
CA PHE A 32 23.10 8.56 1.18
C PHE A 32 22.25 7.31 0.95
N ALA A 33 22.89 6.19 0.55
CA ALA A 33 22.20 4.93 0.37
C ALA A 33 21.57 4.43 1.68
N GLY A 34 22.28 4.51 2.81
CA GLY A 34 21.72 4.16 4.11
C GLY A 34 20.50 4.99 4.50
N ILE A 35 20.54 6.30 4.27
CA ILE A 35 19.40 7.20 4.53
C ILE A 35 18.25 6.87 3.57
N ALA A 36 18.51 6.66 2.29
CA ALA A 36 17.48 6.35 1.29
C ALA A 36 16.76 5.04 1.60
N PHE A 37 17.50 3.98 1.95
CA PHE A 37 16.90 2.71 2.37
C PHE A 37 16.12 2.83 3.69
N GLY A 38 16.61 3.63 4.63
CA GLY A 38 15.89 3.89 5.87
C GLY A 38 14.60 4.66 5.66
N ALA A 39 14.64 5.69 4.83
CA ALA A 39 13.45 6.44 4.46
C ALA A 39 12.43 5.55 3.74
N TYR A 40 12.89 4.73 2.78
CA TYR A 40 12.02 3.78 2.09
C TYR A 40 11.33 2.82 3.08
N ALA A 41 12.07 2.19 4.00
CA ALA A 41 11.50 1.27 4.98
C ALA A 41 10.47 1.93 5.91
N ILE A 42 10.71 3.18 6.31
CA ILE A 42 9.74 3.93 7.13
C ILE A 42 8.53 4.31 6.30
N THR A 43 8.75 4.83 5.08
CA THR A 43 7.64 5.30 4.23
C THR A 43 6.69 4.15 3.83
N THR A 44 7.22 2.96 3.50
CA THR A 44 6.36 1.81 3.14
C THR A 44 5.52 1.32 4.32
N THR A 45 6.08 1.33 5.54
CA THR A 45 5.31 0.98 6.73
C THR A 45 4.24 2.02 7.04
N THR A 46 4.63 3.30 7.06
CA THR A 46 3.69 4.39 7.31
C THR A 46 2.58 4.42 6.24
N LEU A 47 2.93 4.15 4.98
CA LEU A 47 1.95 4.09 3.90
C LEU A 47 0.92 2.98 4.10
N TYR A 48 1.36 1.80 4.59
CA TYR A 48 0.45 0.71 4.91
C TYR A 48 -0.53 1.11 6.02
N ASP A 49 0.00 1.65 7.12
CA ASP A 49 -0.78 2.07 8.27
C ASP A 49 -1.76 3.21 7.88
N ASP A 50 -1.28 4.24 7.16
CA ASP A 50 -2.09 5.39 6.73
C ASP A 50 -3.21 4.99 5.77
N ILE A 51 -3.00 4.00 4.90
CA ILE A 51 -4.02 3.57 3.94
C ILE A 51 -5.03 2.61 4.58
N TYR A 52 -4.55 1.60 5.30
CA TYR A 52 -5.39 0.47 5.69
C TYR A 52 -5.89 0.52 7.14
N GLU A 53 -5.15 1.19 8.05
CA GLU A 53 -5.47 1.20 9.47
C GLU A 53 -6.09 2.53 9.94
N ASP A 54 -5.87 3.62 9.21
CA ASP A 54 -6.40 4.93 9.60
C ASP A 54 -7.90 5.02 9.29
N ASN A 55 -8.71 5.14 10.33
CA ASN A 55 -10.17 5.24 10.22
C ASN A 55 -10.65 6.63 9.74
N GLU A 56 -9.83 7.66 9.88
CA GLU A 56 -10.20 9.04 9.51
C GLU A 56 -9.76 9.36 8.07
N GLN A 57 -8.53 9.03 7.71
CA GLN A 57 -7.92 9.39 6.43
C GLN A 57 -7.73 8.20 5.48
N GLY A 58 -7.66 6.99 5.99
CA GLY A 58 -7.53 5.75 5.24
C GLY A 58 -8.86 5.11 4.86
N VAL A 59 -8.78 3.88 4.39
CA VAL A 59 -9.96 3.12 3.93
C VAL A 59 -10.68 2.38 5.05
N ASN A 60 -10.09 2.27 6.23
CA ASN A 60 -10.57 1.41 7.33
C ASN A 60 -10.87 -0.01 6.82
N LEU A 61 -9.82 -0.76 6.58
CA LEU A 61 -9.90 -2.06 5.94
C LEU A 61 -10.54 -3.09 6.89
N PRO A 62 -11.56 -3.82 6.48
CA PRO A 62 -12.15 -4.90 7.30
C PRO A 62 -11.12 -5.97 7.66
N ASP A 63 -11.38 -6.71 8.72
CA ASP A 63 -10.56 -7.84 9.14
C ASP A 63 -10.96 -9.16 8.49
N VAL A 64 -12.28 -9.33 8.22
CA VAL A 64 -12.82 -10.53 7.61
C VAL A 64 -13.87 -10.18 6.55
N TRP A 65 -13.81 -10.91 5.44
CA TRP A 65 -14.81 -10.87 4.37
C TRP A 65 -15.56 -12.19 4.30
N VAL A 66 -16.86 -12.11 4.06
CA VAL A 66 -17.68 -13.24 3.64
C VAL A 66 -18.18 -12.97 2.24
N GLU A 67 -17.84 -13.82 1.28
CA GLU A 67 -18.27 -13.70 -0.11
C GLU A 67 -19.25 -14.81 -0.47
N ASN A 68 -20.38 -14.45 -1.04
CA ASN A 68 -21.34 -15.40 -1.61
C ASN A 68 -20.97 -15.73 -3.06
N ASN A 69 -20.40 -16.92 -3.26
CA ASN A 69 -19.99 -17.37 -4.59
C ASN A 69 -21.14 -17.95 -5.43
N ALA A 70 -22.30 -18.15 -4.84
CA ALA A 70 -23.48 -18.74 -5.52
C ALA A 70 -24.45 -17.70 -6.10
N GLY A 71 -24.35 -16.44 -5.63
CA GLY A 71 -25.26 -15.37 -6.08
C GLY A 71 -25.28 -14.18 -5.14
N ASN A 72 -26.44 -13.58 -4.98
CA ASN A 72 -26.62 -12.43 -4.07
C ASN A 72 -27.59 -12.83 -2.95
N TRP A 73 -27.37 -12.28 -1.77
CA TRP A 73 -28.37 -12.24 -0.70
C TRP A 73 -29.35 -11.10 -0.94
N ASN A 74 -30.59 -11.29 -0.53
CA ASN A 74 -31.51 -10.16 -0.41
C ASN A 74 -31.21 -9.37 0.89
N ALA A 75 -31.74 -8.16 0.98
CA ALA A 75 -31.52 -7.27 2.14
C ALA A 75 -31.79 -7.95 3.50
N THR A 76 -32.90 -8.67 3.60
CA THR A 76 -33.28 -9.36 4.85
C THR A 76 -32.27 -10.46 5.23
N THR A 77 -31.78 -11.22 4.24
CA THR A 77 -30.82 -12.29 4.50
C THR A 77 -29.48 -11.72 4.95
N SER A 78 -28.96 -10.70 4.30
CA SER A 78 -27.69 -10.09 4.69
C SER A 78 -27.75 -9.40 6.06
N GLU A 79 -28.84 -8.71 6.37
CA GLU A 79 -29.10 -8.15 7.70
C GLU A 79 -29.16 -9.25 8.76
N THR A 80 -29.90 -10.34 8.51
CA THR A 80 -29.99 -11.48 9.42
C THR A 80 -28.62 -12.12 9.66
N LEU A 81 -27.82 -12.30 8.61
CA LEU A 81 -26.44 -12.82 8.76
C LEU A 81 -25.58 -11.93 9.67
N CYS A 82 -25.63 -10.62 9.48
CA CYS A 82 -24.92 -9.68 10.35
C CYS A 82 -25.43 -9.70 11.79
N GLU A 83 -26.74 -9.81 12.00
CA GLU A 83 -27.35 -9.91 13.34
C GLU A 83 -26.94 -11.22 14.04
N GLU A 84 -26.98 -12.36 13.33
CA GLU A 84 -26.56 -13.65 13.86
C GLU A 84 -25.07 -13.66 14.21
N ILE A 85 -24.20 -13.10 13.35
CA ILE A 85 -22.77 -12.95 13.64
C ILE A 85 -22.58 -12.14 14.94
N ARG A 86 -23.26 -11.00 15.08
CA ARG A 86 -23.16 -10.17 16.29
C ARG A 86 -23.68 -10.87 17.53
N SER A 87 -24.80 -11.61 17.42
CA SER A 87 -25.45 -12.25 18.56
C SER A 87 -24.71 -13.49 19.06
N GLN A 88 -24.13 -14.27 18.14
CA GLN A 88 -23.45 -15.53 18.45
C GLN A 88 -21.95 -15.35 18.72
N TRP A 89 -21.36 -14.27 18.23
CA TRP A 89 -19.95 -13.99 18.49
C TRP A 89 -19.74 -13.47 19.90
N SER A 90 -18.98 -14.21 20.69
CA SER A 90 -18.62 -13.85 22.07
C SER A 90 -17.18 -14.28 22.36
N SER A 91 -16.22 -13.73 21.62
CA SER A 91 -14.80 -13.96 21.90
C SER A 91 -14.32 -13.09 23.07
N SER A 92 -13.42 -13.63 23.88
CA SER A 92 -12.71 -12.84 24.90
C SER A 92 -11.54 -12.03 24.32
N THR A 93 -11.12 -12.31 23.08
CA THR A 93 -9.92 -11.73 22.44
C THR A 93 -10.24 -10.66 21.42
N LEU A 94 -11.35 -10.81 20.68
CA LEU A 94 -11.77 -9.86 19.65
C LEU A 94 -13.21 -9.42 19.93
N GLU A 95 -13.46 -8.13 19.82
CA GLU A 95 -14.79 -7.52 19.91
C GLU A 95 -15.21 -7.09 18.51
N LEU A 96 -16.41 -7.50 18.06
CA LEU A 96 -16.95 -7.09 16.77
C LEU A 96 -17.36 -5.62 16.83
N ASP A 97 -16.86 -4.83 15.91
CA ASP A 97 -17.24 -3.43 15.73
C ASP A 97 -18.37 -3.32 14.70
N GLN A 98 -18.12 -3.73 13.47
CA GLN A 98 -19.07 -3.56 12.39
C GLN A 98 -19.28 -4.82 11.54
N CYS A 99 -20.46 -4.92 10.92
CA CYS A 99 -20.77 -5.84 9.83
C CYS A 99 -21.59 -5.06 8.81
N GLU A 100 -21.02 -4.92 7.61
CA GLU A 100 -21.59 -4.12 6.52
C GLU A 100 -21.80 -4.98 5.27
N PRO A 101 -23.06 -5.14 4.78
CA PRO A 101 -23.33 -5.80 3.51
C PRO A 101 -22.91 -4.91 2.33
N ARG A 102 -22.33 -5.51 1.29
CA ARG A 102 -21.94 -4.83 0.06
C ARG A 102 -22.30 -5.61 -1.19
N LEU A 103 -22.60 -4.88 -2.26
CA LEU A 103 -22.79 -5.43 -3.60
C LEU A 103 -21.56 -5.15 -4.47
N ARG A 104 -21.01 -6.21 -5.08
CA ARG A 104 -19.98 -6.14 -6.10
C ARG A 104 -20.46 -6.87 -7.35
N SER A 105 -20.27 -6.31 -8.53
CA SER A 105 -20.69 -6.94 -9.78
C SER A 105 -19.64 -6.81 -10.88
N ASN A 106 -19.43 -7.91 -11.58
CA ASN A 106 -18.70 -7.88 -12.84
C ASN A 106 -19.53 -7.18 -13.91
N GLY A 107 -18.85 -6.47 -14.81
CA GLY A 107 -19.51 -5.73 -15.88
C GLY A 107 -18.56 -5.36 -17.00
N GLN A 108 -18.96 -4.37 -17.78
CA GLN A 108 -18.20 -3.88 -18.93
C GLN A 108 -18.22 -2.36 -19.00
N PHE A 109 -17.08 -1.81 -19.37
CA PHE A 109 -16.92 -0.44 -19.79
C PHE A 109 -16.91 -0.38 -21.31
N PHE A 110 -17.71 0.51 -21.91
CA PHE A 110 -17.80 0.71 -23.36
C PHE A 110 -16.94 1.92 -23.75
N SER A 111 -15.78 1.65 -24.34
CA SER A 111 -14.92 2.73 -24.83
C SER A 111 -15.56 3.46 -26.00
N THR A 112 -15.33 4.76 -26.07
CA THR A 112 -15.69 5.58 -27.25
C THR A 112 -14.71 5.36 -28.40
N ASP A 113 -13.53 4.80 -28.13
CA ASP A 113 -12.57 4.38 -29.13
C ASP A 113 -12.97 3.01 -29.70
N ALA A 114 -13.28 2.97 -30.99
CA ALA A 114 -13.74 1.77 -31.66
C ALA A 114 -12.68 0.65 -31.73
N ASP A 115 -11.38 1.02 -31.64
CA ASP A 115 -10.29 0.06 -31.65
C ASP A 115 -10.13 -0.65 -30.29
N ILE A 116 -10.60 -0.04 -29.20
CA ILE A 116 -10.57 -0.60 -27.86
C ILE A 116 -11.81 -1.45 -27.57
N GLY A 117 -12.99 -0.98 -27.95
CA GLY A 117 -14.25 -1.70 -27.82
C GLY A 117 -14.74 -1.81 -26.36
N MET A 118 -15.01 -3.05 -25.91
CA MET A 118 -15.49 -3.34 -24.56
C MET A 118 -14.34 -3.80 -23.67
N ILE A 119 -14.27 -3.21 -22.47
CA ILE A 119 -13.25 -3.51 -21.45
C ILE A 119 -13.94 -4.19 -20.26
N PRO A 120 -13.45 -5.34 -19.78
CA PRO A 120 -13.93 -5.94 -18.54
C PRO A 120 -13.84 -4.96 -17.38
N ALA A 121 -14.83 -5.01 -16.50
CA ALA A 121 -14.90 -4.11 -15.36
C ALA A 121 -15.48 -4.79 -14.12
N VAL A 122 -15.15 -4.23 -12.95
CA VAL A 122 -15.78 -4.55 -11.67
C VAL A 122 -16.36 -3.28 -11.07
N TRP A 123 -17.60 -3.36 -10.66
CA TRP A 123 -18.36 -2.26 -10.07
C TRP A 123 -18.65 -2.57 -8.60
N HIS A 124 -18.44 -1.59 -7.74
CA HIS A 124 -18.71 -1.66 -6.32
C HIS A 124 -19.82 -0.69 -5.96
N GLY A 125 -20.87 -1.20 -5.28
CA GLY A 125 -21.89 -0.38 -4.65
C GLY A 125 -21.41 0.01 -3.25
N ILE A 126 -21.00 1.25 -3.07
CA ILE A 126 -20.45 1.77 -1.82
C ILE A 126 -21.19 3.03 -1.46
N ASP A 127 -22.00 2.96 -0.42
CA ASP A 127 -22.56 4.15 0.21
C ASP A 127 -21.53 4.76 1.19
N GLU A 128 -21.87 5.85 1.86
CA GLU A 128 -21.05 6.40 2.93
C GLU A 128 -21.01 5.41 4.12
N GLY A 129 -20.17 4.39 3.98
CA GLY A 129 -19.88 3.42 5.03
C GLY A 129 -18.65 3.81 5.84
N GLU A 130 -18.45 3.15 6.99
CA GLU A 130 -17.30 3.38 7.84
C GLU A 130 -16.15 2.41 7.56
N VAL A 131 -16.42 1.31 6.85
CA VAL A 131 -15.48 0.21 6.57
C VAL A 131 -15.20 0.13 5.07
N ASP A 132 -13.97 -0.16 4.69
CA ASP A 132 -13.50 -0.35 3.31
C ASP A 132 -13.93 0.78 2.35
N LYS A 133 -13.56 1.99 2.72
CA LYS A 133 -13.94 3.23 2.03
C LYS A 133 -13.22 3.37 0.69
N VAL A 134 -13.82 4.10 -0.22
CA VAL A 134 -13.12 4.63 -1.40
C VAL A 134 -12.26 5.80 -0.97
N TRP A 135 -10.98 5.74 -1.28
CA TRP A 135 -10.03 6.77 -0.92
C TRP A 135 -9.79 7.73 -2.10
N ILE A 136 -10.10 9.00 -1.89
CA ILE A 136 -9.83 10.09 -2.84
C ILE A 136 -8.81 11.02 -2.16
N PRO A 137 -7.51 10.70 -2.19
CA PRO A 137 -6.50 11.52 -1.54
C PRO A 137 -6.38 12.88 -2.24
N ASP A 138 -6.08 13.92 -1.47
CA ASP A 138 -5.75 15.25 -2.01
C ASP A 138 -4.33 15.24 -2.62
N HIS A 139 -4.22 14.61 -3.79
CA HIS A 139 -2.98 14.41 -4.51
C HIS A 139 -3.20 14.54 -6.02
N ASP A 140 -2.14 14.78 -6.79
CA ASP A 140 -2.18 15.01 -8.25
C ASP A 140 -2.87 13.89 -9.05
N CYS A 141 -2.93 12.67 -8.53
CA CYS A 141 -3.60 11.53 -9.18
C CYS A 141 -5.12 11.59 -9.13
N CYS A 142 -5.64 12.22 -8.08
CA CYS A 142 -6.98 11.97 -7.61
C CYS A 142 -7.71 13.28 -7.36
N SER A 143 -9.01 13.26 -7.52
CA SER A 143 -9.79 14.49 -7.36
C SER A 143 -11.30 14.22 -7.39
N GLY A 144 -12.08 15.20 -6.99
CA GLY A 144 -13.53 15.10 -7.03
C GLY A 144 -14.13 14.71 -5.69
N ARG A 145 -15.19 13.93 -5.70
CA ARG A 145 -15.97 13.49 -4.55
C ARG A 145 -16.52 12.08 -4.74
N LEU A 146 -17.02 11.49 -3.69
CA LEU A 146 -17.78 10.25 -3.76
C LEU A 146 -19.10 10.46 -4.56
N ALA A 147 -19.58 9.37 -5.16
CA ALA A 147 -20.89 9.34 -5.80
C ALA A 147 -21.99 9.56 -4.75
N ALA A 148 -22.93 10.44 -5.05
CA ALA A 148 -24.08 10.75 -4.19
C ALA A 148 -25.42 10.53 -4.89
N ALA A 149 -25.43 10.33 -6.22
CA ALA A 149 -26.60 10.05 -7.01
C ALA A 149 -26.42 8.73 -7.77
N ALA A 150 -27.51 8.10 -8.14
CA ALA A 150 -27.53 6.77 -8.77
C ALA A 150 -26.92 6.74 -10.19
N ASP A 151 -26.68 7.88 -10.81
CA ASP A 151 -26.04 8.03 -12.11
C ASP A 151 -24.61 8.61 -12.02
N GLU A 152 -24.03 8.65 -10.82
CA GLU A 152 -22.70 9.11 -10.57
C GLU A 152 -21.74 7.94 -10.28
N ILE A 153 -20.48 8.13 -10.64
CA ILE A 153 -19.44 7.11 -10.43
C ILE A 153 -18.09 7.75 -10.10
N VAL A 154 -17.36 7.10 -9.20
CA VAL A 154 -15.93 7.29 -9.01
C VAL A 154 -15.19 6.23 -9.81
N ILE A 155 -14.19 6.62 -10.59
CA ILE A 155 -13.40 5.70 -11.41
C ILE A 155 -12.00 5.57 -10.80
N ASP A 156 -11.46 4.36 -10.84
CA ASP A 156 -10.09 4.10 -10.42
C ASP A 156 -9.09 4.87 -11.30
N GLN A 157 -8.06 5.45 -10.66
CA GLN A 157 -7.08 6.30 -11.36
C GLN A 157 -6.35 5.58 -12.50
N HIS A 158 -6.07 4.26 -12.38
CA HIS A 158 -5.36 3.51 -13.41
C HIS A 158 -6.15 3.48 -14.73
N ALA A 159 -7.49 3.37 -14.64
CA ALA A 159 -8.36 3.45 -15.80
C ALA A 159 -8.43 4.88 -16.38
N VAL A 160 -8.48 5.88 -15.49
CA VAL A 160 -8.53 7.30 -15.90
C VAL A 160 -7.29 7.69 -16.68
N GLU A 161 -6.11 7.33 -16.18
CA GLU A 161 -4.84 7.62 -16.87
C GLU A 161 -4.75 6.92 -18.23
N ALA A 162 -5.09 5.62 -18.27
CA ALA A 162 -4.98 4.81 -19.49
C ALA A 162 -5.98 5.21 -20.58
N LEU A 163 -7.21 5.52 -20.20
CA LEU A 163 -8.31 5.84 -21.10
C LEU A 163 -8.51 7.36 -21.29
N GLN A 164 -7.67 8.18 -20.66
CA GLN A 164 -7.71 9.65 -20.70
C GLN A 164 -9.06 10.24 -20.28
N LEU A 165 -9.71 9.62 -19.32
CA LEU A 165 -10.99 10.07 -18.76
C LEU A 165 -10.79 11.29 -17.86
N LYS A 166 -11.86 12.07 -17.63
CA LYS A 166 -11.83 13.29 -16.82
C LYS A 166 -13.08 13.40 -15.95
N LEU A 167 -12.97 14.17 -14.88
CA LEU A 167 -14.14 14.58 -14.11
C LEU A 167 -15.16 15.27 -15.00
N GLY A 168 -16.43 14.87 -14.84
CA GLY A 168 -17.57 15.36 -15.64
C GLY A 168 -17.80 14.61 -16.95
N ASP A 169 -16.91 13.69 -17.34
CA ASP A 169 -17.15 12.85 -18.52
C ASP A 169 -18.32 11.89 -18.25
N THR A 170 -19.10 11.66 -19.29
CA THR A 170 -20.16 10.63 -19.28
C THR A 170 -19.63 9.35 -19.92
N ILE A 171 -19.64 8.28 -19.16
CA ILE A 171 -19.21 6.95 -19.61
C ILE A 171 -20.40 6.01 -19.73
N ARG A 172 -20.27 5.02 -20.61
CA ARG A 172 -21.28 3.98 -20.80
C ARG A 172 -20.77 2.67 -20.21
N ILE A 173 -21.53 2.10 -19.29
CA ILE A 173 -21.16 0.89 -18.55
C ILE A 173 -22.34 -0.07 -18.43
N SER A 174 -22.06 -1.35 -18.13
CA SER A 174 -23.08 -2.36 -17.81
C SER A 174 -22.61 -3.24 -16.66
N ALA A 175 -23.55 -3.85 -15.93
CA ALA A 175 -23.29 -4.82 -14.88
C ALA A 175 -24.30 -5.96 -14.93
N GLY A 176 -23.93 -7.13 -14.44
CA GLY A 176 -24.81 -8.28 -14.32
C GLY A 176 -25.63 -8.56 -15.57
N ALA A 177 -26.95 -8.70 -15.39
CA ALA A 177 -27.92 -8.89 -16.46
C ALA A 177 -28.56 -7.57 -16.96
N GLY A 178 -28.08 -6.42 -16.46
CA GLY A 178 -28.59 -5.09 -16.79
C GLY A 178 -28.21 -4.62 -18.19
N PHE A 179 -28.85 -3.52 -18.62
CA PHE A 179 -28.50 -2.84 -19.86
C PHE A 179 -27.37 -1.83 -19.64
N ALA A 180 -26.66 -1.50 -20.72
CA ALA A 180 -25.67 -0.46 -20.65
C ALA A 180 -26.30 0.92 -20.42
N LEU A 181 -25.91 1.56 -19.31
CA LEU A 181 -26.41 2.89 -18.90
C LEU A 181 -25.23 3.90 -18.91
N ASN A 182 -25.60 5.17 -18.86
CA ASN A 182 -24.64 6.28 -18.82
C ASN A 182 -24.47 6.75 -17.37
N TYR A 183 -23.21 6.92 -16.96
CA TYR A 183 -22.80 7.43 -15.65
C TYR A 183 -21.88 8.62 -15.81
N THR A 184 -21.96 9.56 -14.88
CA THR A 184 -21.10 10.75 -14.86
C THR A 184 -19.95 10.53 -13.87
N ILE A 185 -18.72 10.72 -14.30
CA ILE A 185 -17.53 10.64 -13.45
C ILE A 185 -17.50 11.85 -12.52
N VAL A 186 -17.68 11.63 -11.21
CA VAL A 186 -17.66 12.69 -10.18
C VAL A 186 -16.43 12.62 -9.29
N GLY A 187 -15.68 11.54 -9.37
CA GLY A 187 -14.45 11.34 -8.61
C GLY A 187 -13.45 10.43 -9.31
N ILE A 188 -12.19 10.59 -8.95
CA ILE A 188 -11.07 9.75 -9.34
C ILE A 188 -10.39 9.35 -8.04
N GLY A 189 -10.30 8.05 -7.76
CA GLY A 189 -9.81 7.56 -6.49
C GLY A 189 -9.30 6.13 -6.56
N PHE A 190 -9.13 5.55 -5.38
CA PHE A 190 -8.65 4.18 -5.18
C PHE A 190 -9.59 3.41 -4.26
N HIS A 191 -9.49 2.10 -4.36
CA HIS A 191 -10.03 1.18 -3.37
C HIS A 191 -8.94 0.20 -2.94
N SER A 192 -9.03 -0.27 -1.71
CA SER A 192 -8.06 -1.17 -1.10
C SER A 192 -7.73 -2.39 -1.97
N ASN A 193 -8.73 -2.99 -2.59
CA ASN A 193 -8.59 -4.18 -3.45
C ASN A 193 -7.84 -3.91 -4.76
N HIS A 194 -7.73 -2.67 -5.18
CA HIS A 194 -7.17 -2.29 -6.48
C HIS A 194 -5.99 -1.34 -6.38
N LEU A 195 -5.43 -1.14 -5.18
CA LEU A 195 -4.24 -0.33 -5.00
C LEU A 195 -3.05 -0.90 -5.81
N PHE A 196 -2.91 -2.22 -5.81
CA PHE A 196 -2.06 -2.94 -6.75
C PHE A 196 -2.97 -3.51 -7.85
N PHE A 197 -3.02 -2.84 -8.98
CA PHE A 197 -4.01 -3.05 -10.02
C PHE A 197 -3.86 -4.40 -10.72
N THR A 198 -4.65 -5.38 -10.27
CA THR A 198 -4.72 -6.73 -10.84
C THR A 198 -6.16 -7.07 -11.19
N ILE A 199 -6.34 -8.02 -12.11
CA ILE A 199 -7.67 -8.56 -12.45
C ILE A 199 -7.95 -9.73 -11.50
N GLY A 200 -8.84 -9.53 -10.54
CA GLY A 200 -9.17 -10.55 -9.54
C GLY A 200 -7.95 -10.95 -8.71
N ASP A 201 -7.77 -12.27 -8.51
CA ASP A 201 -6.67 -12.85 -7.72
C ASP A 201 -5.38 -13.06 -8.53
N ASP A 202 -5.27 -12.48 -9.72
CA ASP A 202 -4.09 -12.60 -10.56
C ASP A 202 -2.88 -11.91 -9.95
N ILE A 203 -1.73 -12.58 -10.00
CA ILE A 203 -0.43 -12.05 -9.54
C ILE A 203 0.15 -11.03 -10.53
N VAL A 204 -0.34 -11.04 -11.77
CA VAL A 204 0.18 -10.18 -12.83
C VAL A 204 -0.62 -8.89 -12.88
N PRO A 205 0.03 -7.72 -12.75
CA PRO A 205 -0.66 -6.45 -12.90
C PRO A 205 -1.39 -6.37 -14.24
N ALA A 206 -2.62 -5.88 -14.21
CA ALA A 206 -3.36 -5.60 -15.44
C ALA A 206 -2.62 -4.58 -16.30
N GLN A 207 -2.64 -4.78 -17.62
CA GLN A 207 -2.13 -3.73 -18.50
C GLN A 207 -3.05 -2.52 -18.42
N PRO A 208 -2.51 -1.28 -18.38
CA PRO A 208 -3.32 -0.09 -18.36
C PRO A 208 -4.37 -0.08 -19.47
N GLY A 209 -5.64 0.21 -19.12
CA GLY A 209 -6.75 0.24 -20.08
C GLY A 209 -7.34 -1.11 -20.47
N THR A 210 -6.89 -2.23 -19.92
CA THR A 210 -7.48 -3.56 -20.19
C THR A 210 -8.51 -3.99 -19.15
N PHE A 211 -8.64 -3.27 -18.05
CA PHE A 211 -9.57 -3.50 -16.97
C PHE A 211 -9.99 -2.16 -16.34
N VAL A 212 -11.22 -2.06 -15.88
CA VAL A 212 -11.76 -0.85 -15.25
C VAL A 212 -12.40 -1.22 -13.92
N THR A 213 -12.16 -0.42 -12.90
CA THR A 213 -12.88 -0.50 -11.63
C THR A 213 -13.56 0.82 -11.34
N GLY A 214 -14.76 0.76 -10.80
CA GLY A 214 -15.50 1.95 -10.41
C GLY A 214 -16.43 1.71 -9.24
N TYR A 215 -16.72 2.81 -8.55
CA TYR A 215 -17.42 2.86 -7.28
C TYR A 215 -18.61 3.81 -7.39
N MET A 216 -19.78 3.33 -7.09
CA MET A 216 -21.03 4.07 -7.19
C MET A 216 -21.87 3.82 -5.95
N THR A 217 -22.99 4.52 -5.80
CA THR A 217 -23.93 4.21 -4.72
C THR A 217 -24.52 2.80 -4.89
N ALA A 218 -24.97 2.18 -3.82
CA ALA A 218 -25.67 0.89 -3.89
C ALA A 218 -26.83 0.95 -4.86
N GLU A 219 -27.67 2.00 -4.78
CA GLU A 219 -28.76 2.25 -5.71
C GLU A 219 -28.29 2.35 -7.18
N GLY A 220 -27.13 3.00 -7.41
CA GLY A 220 -26.53 3.09 -8.74
C GLY A 220 -26.20 1.72 -9.30
N LEU A 221 -25.56 0.86 -8.52
CA LEU A 221 -25.22 -0.49 -8.95
C LEU A 221 -26.45 -1.39 -9.11
N GLU A 222 -27.44 -1.27 -8.22
CA GLU A 222 -28.73 -1.95 -8.35
C GLU A 222 -29.41 -1.62 -9.67
N ASN A 223 -29.49 -0.34 -10.01
CA ASN A 223 -30.04 0.13 -11.27
C ASN A 223 -29.27 -0.37 -12.51
N LEU A 224 -27.92 -0.34 -12.43
CA LEU A 224 -27.03 -0.76 -13.51
C LEU A 224 -27.16 -2.25 -13.81
N GLY A 225 -27.19 -3.08 -12.78
CA GLY A 225 -27.24 -4.54 -12.90
C GLY A 225 -28.64 -5.13 -12.93
N ASN A 226 -29.67 -4.31 -12.75
CA ASN A 226 -31.06 -4.73 -12.55
C ASN A 226 -31.20 -5.69 -11.36
N PHE A 227 -30.52 -5.33 -10.26
CA PHE A 227 -30.59 -6.03 -8.97
C PHE A 227 -31.79 -5.52 -8.16
N SER A 228 -32.23 -6.31 -7.19
CA SER A 228 -33.27 -5.84 -6.25
C SER A 228 -32.63 -4.92 -5.20
N SER A 229 -33.43 -4.03 -4.63
CA SER A 229 -32.93 -3.10 -3.61
C SER A 229 -32.43 -3.84 -2.38
N GLY A 230 -31.22 -3.46 -1.93
CA GLY A 230 -30.52 -4.05 -0.79
C GLY A 230 -29.90 -5.43 -1.04
N GLU A 231 -29.81 -5.86 -2.32
CA GLU A 231 -29.02 -7.04 -2.63
C GLU A 231 -27.54 -6.82 -2.30
N SER A 232 -26.90 -7.88 -1.78
CA SER A 232 -25.48 -7.88 -1.45
C SER A 232 -24.86 -9.24 -1.72
N ASN A 233 -23.56 -9.30 -1.92
CA ASN A 233 -22.82 -10.56 -2.06
C ASN A 233 -21.51 -10.58 -1.28
N LEU A 234 -21.26 -9.53 -0.51
CA LEU A 234 -20.16 -9.41 0.42
C LEU A 234 -20.68 -8.97 1.79
N LEU A 235 -20.13 -9.53 2.86
CA LEU A 235 -20.22 -8.96 4.21
C LEU A 235 -18.81 -8.55 4.62
N LEU A 236 -18.67 -7.31 5.02
CA LEU A 236 -17.44 -6.72 5.55
C LEU A 236 -17.54 -6.74 7.06
N ILE A 237 -16.61 -7.41 7.73
CA ILE A 237 -16.62 -7.58 9.17
C ILE A 237 -15.37 -6.94 9.74
N ASP A 238 -15.58 -5.99 10.62
CA ASP A 238 -14.56 -5.23 11.31
C ASP A 238 -14.59 -5.54 12.80
N VAL A 239 -13.43 -5.62 13.42
CA VAL A 239 -13.27 -5.83 14.88
C VAL A 239 -12.56 -4.63 15.50
N VAL A 240 -12.77 -4.45 16.80
CA VAL A 240 -12.09 -3.39 17.55
C VAL A 240 -10.58 -3.65 17.55
N GLY A 241 -9.82 -2.72 16.99
CA GLY A 241 -8.38 -2.85 16.79
C GLY A 241 -8.04 -3.55 15.49
N THR A 242 -6.78 -3.92 15.32
CA THR A 242 -6.28 -4.58 14.11
C THR A 242 -5.59 -5.89 14.48
N PRO A 243 -6.28 -7.04 14.33
CA PRO A 243 -5.68 -8.33 14.63
C PRO A 243 -4.57 -8.67 13.60
N ASP A 244 -3.47 -9.24 14.09
CA ASP A 244 -2.37 -9.66 13.22
C ASP A 244 -2.79 -10.86 12.35
N SER A 245 -2.98 -10.62 11.06
CA SER A 245 -3.34 -11.63 10.07
C SER A 245 -2.21 -12.63 9.77
N GLN A 246 -0.98 -12.33 10.20
CA GLN A 246 0.16 -13.23 10.08
C GLN A 246 0.31 -14.19 11.27
N SER A 247 -0.30 -13.84 12.40
CA SER A 247 -0.38 -14.68 13.59
C SER A 247 -1.86 -14.95 13.94
N PRO A 248 -2.65 -15.52 13.01
CA PRO A 248 -4.11 -15.57 13.13
C PRO A 248 -4.59 -16.46 14.28
N GLU A 249 -3.76 -17.39 14.78
CA GLU A 249 -4.05 -18.18 15.97
C GLU A 249 -3.84 -17.37 17.25
N GLU A 250 -2.76 -16.59 17.31
CA GLU A 250 -2.42 -15.77 18.48
C GLU A 250 -3.33 -14.54 18.59
N SER A 251 -3.72 -13.95 17.46
CA SER A 251 -4.64 -12.81 17.40
C SER A 251 -6.12 -13.17 17.57
N GLY A 252 -6.48 -14.46 17.53
CA GLY A 252 -7.88 -14.91 17.57
C GLY A 252 -8.62 -14.88 16.23
N LEU A 253 -7.95 -14.48 15.16
CA LEU A 253 -8.55 -14.32 13.84
C LEU A 253 -9.04 -15.64 13.22
N ASN A 254 -8.32 -16.76 13.44
CA ASN A 254 -8.77 -18.08 13.01
C ASN A 254 -10.05 -18.55 13.72
N GLU A 255 -10.17 -18.24 15.01
CA GLU A 255 -11.38 -18.53 15.79
C GLU A 255 -12.56 -17.70 15.24
N LEU A 256 -12.34 -16.42 14.97
CA LEU A 256 -13.33 -15.52 14.38
C LEU A 256 -13.81 -16.06 13.02
N LYS A 257 -12.90 -16.35 12.08
CA LYS A 257 -13.25 -16.89 10.76
C LYS A 257 -14.03 -18.21 10.85
N THR A 258 -13.62 -19.09 11.73
CA THR A 258 -14.30 -20.39 11.92
C THR A 258 -15.71 -20.22 12.47
N SER A 259 -15.90 -19.34 13.45
CA SER A 259 -17.22 -19.02 14.01
C SER A 259 -18.13 -18.38 12.96
N ILE A 260 -17.63 -17.38 12.23
CA ILE A 260 -18.37 -16.74 11.14
C ILE A 260 -18.77 -17.77 10.08
N SER A 261 -17.84 -18.64 9.65
CA SER A 261 -18.12 -19.68 8.66
C SER A 261 -19.22 -20.64 9.14
N THR A 262 -19.23 -20.98 10.44
CA THR A 262 -20.26 -21.83 11.01
C THR A 262 -21.63 -21.15 11.04
N ILE A 263 -21.69 -19.92 11.55
CA ILE A 263 -22.92 -19.13 11.64
C ILE A 263 -23.55 -18.93 10.24
N VAL A 264 -22.71 -18.55 9.29
CA VAL A 264 -23.15 -18.29 7.93
C VAL A 264 -23.66 -19.56 7.26
N SER A 265 -22.98 -20.71 7.43
CA SER A 265 -23.42 -21.99 6.86
C SER A 265 -24.71 -22.53 7.50
N GLU A 266 -25.01 -22.18 8.75
CA GLU A 266 -26.27 -22.53 9.42
C GLU A 266 -27.44 -21.66 8.97
N THR A 267 -27.17 -20.41 8.59
CA THR A 267 -28.19 -19.44 8.18
C THR A 267 -28.49 -19.53 6.69
N ASP A 268 -27.48 -19.72 5.87
CA ASP A 268 -27.59 -19.86 4.42
C ASP A 268 -26.63 -20.95 3.89
N ASP A 269 -27.20 -22.00 3.26
CA ASP A 269 -26.46 -23.15 2.69
C ASP A 269 -25.84 -22.84 1.32
N SER A 270 -25.73 -21.58 0.93
CA SER A 270 -25.05 -21.19 -0.31
C SER A 270 -23.53 -21.32 -0.20
N ALA A 271 -22.86 -21.47 -1.35
CA ALA A 271 -21.40 -21.59 -1.37
C ALA A 271 -20.78 -20.23 -0.96
N MET A 272 -20.06 -20.24 0.15
CA MET A 272 -19.44 -19.03 0.70
C MET A 272 -17.95 -19.21 0.91
N SER A 273 -17.23 -18.10 0.80
CA SER A 273 -15.81 -18.00 1.16
C SER A 273 -15.67 -17.02 2.32
N VAL A 274 -14.96 -17.43 3.38
CA VAL A 274 -14.58 -16.56 4.49
C VAL A 274 -13.08 -16.40 4.47
N PHE A 275 -12.60 -15.17 4.33
CA PHE A 275 -11.17 -14.87 4.25
C PHE A 275 -10.84 -13.59 5.01
N ASP A 276 -9.59 -13.41 5.35
CA ASP A 276 -9.04 -12.23 6.01
C ASP A 276 -8.18 -11.41 5.03
N ARG A 277 -7.48 -10.42 5.52
CA ARG A 277 -6.60 -9.53 4.76
C ARG A 277 -5.53 -10.29 3.94
N THR A 278 -5.14 -11.51 4.35
CA THR A 278 -4.19 -12.34 3.58
C THR A 278 -4.79 -12.86 2.28
N GLY A 279 -6.11 -12.90 2.16
CA GLY A 279 -6.81 -13.20 0.91
C GLY A 279 -6.85 -12.04 -0.08
N MET A 280 -6.40 -10.84 0.32
CA MET A 280 -6.39 -9.66 -0.55
C MET A 280 -4.99 -9.40 -1.08
N TYR A 281 -4.79 -9.66 -2.36
CA TYR A 281 -3.47 -9.59 -2.99
C TYR A 281 -2.80 -8.20 -2.89
N SER A 282 -3.55 -7.12 -3.10
CA SER A 282 -3.04 -5.75 -2.98
C SER A 282 -2.52 -5.43 -1.57
N VAL A 283 -3.24 -5.87 -0.55
CA VAL A 283 -2.87 -5.68 0.86
C VAL A 283 -1.61 -6.48 1.19
N GLU A 284 -1.58 -7.76 0.78
CA GLU A 284 -0.45 -8.65 1.03
C GLU A 284 0.84 -8.20 0.35
N ILE A 285 0.78 -7.69 -0.87
CA ILE A 285 1.97 -7.14 -1.55
C ILE A 285 2.52 -5.94 -0.79
N LEU A 286 1.69 -4.97 -0.44
CA LEU A 286 2.16 -3.77 0.25
C LEU A 286 2.72 -4.11 1.64
N ARG A 287 2.08 -5.04 2.34
CA ARG A 287 2.57 -5.55 3.61
C ARG A 287 3.90 -6.29 3.48
N ALA A 288 4.01 -7.19 2.50
CA ALA A 288 5.25 -7.93 2.24
C ALA A 288 6.40 -7.01 1.84
N ASP A 289 6.12 -5.94 1.11
CA ASP A 289 7.10 -4.91 0.75
C ASP A 289 7.55 -4.13 2.00
N ALA A 290 6.63 -3.69 2.85
CA ALA A 290 6.92 -3.01 4.10
C ALA A 290 7.79 -3.87 5.04
N GLU A 291 7.41 -5.14 5.27
CA GLU A 291 8.19 -6.08 6.07
C GLU A 291 9.56 -6.41 5.45
N GLY A 292 9.59 -6.61 4.13
CA GLY A 292 10.82 -6.85 3.37
C GLY A 292 11.79 -5.68 3.51
N ALA A 293 11.28 -4.46 3.40
CA ALA A 293 12.07 -3.24 3.59
C ALA A 293 12.63 -3.14 5.01
N GLN A 294 11.81 -3.38 6.03
CA GLN A 294 12.25 -3.37 7.44
C GLN A 294 13.32 -4.42 7.75
N LYS A 295 13.16 -5.65 7.26
CA LYS A 295 14.12 -6.74 7.45
C LYS A 295 15.44 -6.51 6.69
N THR A 296 15.36 -5.91 5.51
CA THR A 296 16.51 -5.69 4.62
C THR A 296 17.33 -4.46 5.01
N TYR A 297 16.68 -3.41 5.50
CA TYR A 297 17.32 -2.13 5.85
C TYR A 297 18.54 -2.28 6.79
N PRO A 298 18.44 -2.95 7.95
CA PRO A 298 19.60 -3.05 8.87
C PRO A 298 20.75 -3.85 8.27
N VAL A 299 20.47 -4.85 7.44
CA VAL A 299 21.48 -5.68 6.78
C VAL A 299 22.25 -4.86 5.75
N VAL A 300 21.54 -4.18 4.84
CA VAL A 300 22.13 -3.35 3.79
C VAL A 300 22.94 -2.20 4.41
N THR A 301 22.36 -1.49 5.38
CA THR A 301 23.01 -0.38 6.07
C THR A 301 24.24 -0.86 6.82
N GLY A 302 24.19 -2.00 7.50
CA GLY A 302 25.33 -2.61 8.18
C GLY A 302 26.46 -2.98 7.21
N MET A 303 26.14 -3.59 6.07
CA MET A 303 27.13 -3.90 5.03
C MET A 303 27.79 -2.63 4.48
N LEU A 304 27.02 -1.60 4.17
CA LEU A 304 27.54 -0.32 3.68
C LEU A 304 28.45 0.36 4.72
N ALA A 305 28.08 0.32 6.00
CA ALA A 305 28.89 0.87 7.08
C ALA A 305 30.23 0.14 7.21
N VAL A 306 30.25 -1.19 7.10
CA VAL A 306 31.48 -1.99 7.13
C VAL A 306 32.40 -1.65 5.95
N VAL A 307 31.84 -1.59 4.72
CA VAL A 307 32.62 -1.24 3.52
C VAL A 307 33.19 0.18 3.62
N ALA A 308 32.37 1.14 4.06
CA ALA A 308 32.83 2.51 4.30
C ALA A 308 33.94 2.56 5.36
N GLY A 309 33.77 1.85 6.48
CA GLY A 309 34.77 1.77 7.56
C GLY A 309 36.11 1.20 7.10
N ILE A 310 36.09 0.10 6.35
CA ILE A 310 37.31 -0.50 5.78
C ILE A 310 37.98 0.49 4.80
N THR A 311 37.20 1.14 3.96
CA THR A 311 37.71 2.11 2.95
C THR A 311 38.37 3.32 3.65
N ILE A 312 37.75 3.87 4.68
CA ILE A 312 38.30 4.96 5.49
C ILE A 312 39.60 4.49 6.16
N PHE A 313 39.59 3.31 6.81
CA PHE A 313 40.76 2.75 7.50
C PHE A 313 41.95 2.58 6.55
N LEU A 314 41.76 1.94 5.40
CA LEU A 314 42.82 1.74 4.40
C LEU A 314 43.35 3.06 3.85
N SER A 315 42.46 4.04 3.66
CA SER A 315 42.87 5.37 3.16
C SER A 315 43.67 6.15 4.16
N LEU A 316 43.27 6.11 5.43
CA LEU A 316 44.03 6.72 6.54
C LEU A 316 45.39 6.03 6.73
N GLN A 317 45.45 4.70 6.71
CA GLN A 317 46.66 3.94 6.80
C GLN A 317 47.66 4.35 5.70
N ARG A 318 47.22 4.45 4.44
CA ARG A 318 48.04 4.90 3.32
C ARG A 318 48.50 6.35 3.47
N LEU A 319 47.65 7.24 3.98
CA LEU A 319 48.02 8.62 4.27
C LEU A 319 49.14 8.71 5.31
N ILE A 320 49.00 8.01 6.43
CA ILE A 320 50.00 7.95 7.48
C ILE A 320 51.33 7.39 6.95
N GLN A 321 51.30 6.31 6.19
CA GLN A 321 52.48 5.71 5.55
C GLN A 321 53.21 6.67 4.60
N SER A 322 52.42 7.43 3.79
CA SER A 322 52.99 8.42 2.87
C SER A 322 53.68 9.58 3.57
N GLN A 323 53.23 9.92 4.79
CA GLN A 323 53.81 11.01 5.61
C GLN A 323 54.84 10.53 6.62
N ALA A 324 55.06 9.21 6.75
CA ALA A 324 55.94 8.64 7.75
C ALA A 324 57.39 9.18 7.67
N LYS A 325 57.92 9.36 6.43
CA LYS A 325 59.25 9.95 6.19
C LYS A 325 59.32 11.41 6.66
N GLU A 326 58.31 12.21 6.38
CA GLU A 326 58.26 13.62 6.79
C GLU A 326 58.14 13.74 8.32
N ILE A 327 57.33 12.88 8.94
CA ILE A 327 57.16 12.81 10.39
C ILE A 327 58.48 12.38 11.07
N ALA A 328 59.21 11.42 10.47
CA ALA A 328 60.53 10.99 10.97
C ALA A 328 61.52 12.14 10.92
N VAL A 329 61.64 12.89 9.84
CA VAL A 329 62.52 14.05 9.71
C VAL A 329 62.13 15.16 10.71
N LEU A 330 60.87 15.44 10.92
CA LEU A 330 60.43 16.42 11.92
C LEU A 330 60.80 16.01 13.36
N ARG A 331 60.76 14.71 13.65
CA ARG A 331 61.19 14.15 14.94
C ARG A 331 62.71 14.27 15.16
N THR A 332 63.50 14.02 14.13
CA THR A 332 64.98 14.21 14.24
C THR A 332 65.37 15.66 14.44
N LEU A 333 64.54 16.59 13.95
CA LEU A 333 64.67 18.03 14.16
C LEU A 333 64.16 18.53 15.53
N GLY A 334 63.74 17.61 16.43
CA GLY A 334 63.32 17.94 17.78
C GLY A 334 61.90 18.44 17.99
N VAL A 335 61.04 18.29 16.99
CA VAL A 335 59.63 18.66 17.13
C VAL A 335 58.91 17.70 18.08
N LYS A 336 58.28 18.25 19.13
CA LYS A 336 57.59 17.46 20.18
C LYS A 336 56.40 16.70 19.58
N ARG A 337 56.16 15.48 20.06
CA ARG A 337 55.08 14.59 19.60
C ARG A 337 53.68 15.27 19.62
N LYS A 338 53.39 16.09 20.63
CA LYS A 338 52.16 16.86 20.77
C LYS A 338 51.95 17.95 19.70
N SER A 339 53.01 18.34 18.99
CA SER A 339 52.95 19.36 17.91
C SER A 339 52.82 18.71 16.50
N ILE A 340 52.97 17.39 16.39
CA ILE A 340 52.89 16.62 15.15
C ILE A 340 51.51 15.95 15.01
N MET A 341 50.84 15.67 16.14
CA MET A 341 49.43 15.22 16.18
C MET A 341 48.59 16.38 16.66
N PRO A 342 47.68 16.90 15.84
CA PRO A 342 46.66 17.82 16.26
C PRO A 342 45.62 17.17 17.18
#